data_0ce707c88bd11b6067416722ad6c8b09
#
_entry.id   0ce707c88bd11b6067416722ad6c8b09
#
_cell.length_a   1.000
_cell.length_b   1.000
_cell.length_c   1.000
_cell.angle_alpha   90.00
_cell.angle_beta   90.00
_cell.angle_gamma   90.00
#
_symmetry.space_group_name_H-M   'P 1'
#
loop_
_entity.id
_entity.type
_entity.pdbx_description
1 polymer ?
#
loop_
_entity_poly.entity_id
_entity_poly.type
_entity_poly.pdbx_seq_one_letter_code
_entity_poly.pdbx_strand_id
1 'polypeptide(L)'
;QHHNRLCPCGRLDWTFSNASNADGDARYDKKTDGTRNILAETGYIAFSHTPGEVFPNIPFPPSAHRATLGPLTILDFWGITGGSFANDGDVLRTLKDHGVDHIGIIYHTWQRYGYDIKLPDHVPANPKWGGDDAMRALGQAAKDCGYLFSLHENYVDMYPDAPSYDESSIALLADGKKFPAWYNPGTRIQSYIIKGNHALKY
;
A
#
# COMPACT_ATOMS: atom_id res chain seq x y z
N GLN A 1 -13.04 8.10 -1.81
CA GLN A 1 -12.38 8.93 -0.78
C GLN A 1 -12.93 10.34 -0.95
N HIS A 2 -13.57 10.84 0.10
CA HIS A 2 -14.17 12.17 0.11
C HIS A 2 -13.15 13.12 0.72
N HIS A 3 -12.75 14.10 -0.06
CA HIS A 3 -11.84 15.12 0.42
C HIS A 3 -12.62 16.36 0.74
N ASN A 4 -12.62 16.70 2.00
CA ASN A 4 -13.23 17.92 2.46
C ASN A 4 -12.29 19.09 2.14
N ARG A 5 -12.69 19.95 1.20
CA ARG A 5 -11.95 21.13 0.80
C ARG A 5 -12.18 22.34 1.69
N LEU A 6 -13.10 22.23 2.63
CA LEU A 6 -13.46 23.34 3.50
C LEU A 6 -12.67 23.22 4.80
N CYS A 7 -11.66 24.05 4.96
CA CYS A 7 -11.09 24.35 6.26
C CYS A 7 -11.18 25.85 6.53
N PRO A 8 -11.06 26.31 7.78
CA PRO A 8 -11.08 27.72 8.11
C PRO A 8 -9.97 28.53 7.45
N CYS A 9 -8.92 27.88 7.02
CA CYS A 9 -7.80 28.45 6.29
C CYS A 9 -7.98 28.43 4.77
N GLY A 10 -9.16 28.01 4.25
CA GLY A 10 -9.45 27.94 2.84
C GLY A 10 -9.39 26.51 2.31
N ARG A 11 -8.59 26.24 1.33
CA ARG A 11 -8.51 24.98 0.62
C ARG A 11 -7.54 24.01 1.31
N LEU A 12 -7.99 22.78 1.60
CA LEU A 12 -7.13 21.66 2.00
C LEU A 12 -6.72 20.91 0.74
N ASP A 13 -5.49 21.14 0.32
CA ASP A 13 -4.88 20.35 -0.75
C ASP A 13 -4.07 19.22 -0.13
N TRP A 14 -4.49 18.00 -0.38
CA TRP A 14 -3.73 16.81 -0.02
C TRP A 14 -2.93 16.36 -1.25
N THR A 15 -1.71 16.83 -1.34
CA THR A 15 -0.77 16.34 -2.35
C THR A 15 0.13 15.29 -1.71
N PHE A 16 -0.04 14.05 -2.11
CA PHE A 16 0.94 13.02 -1.82
C PHE A 16 1.95 12.94 -2.95
N SER A 17 3.20 12.69 -2.61
CA SER A 17 4.31 12.61 -3.56
C SER A 17 4.18 11.50 -4.61
N ASN A 18 3.27 10.58 -4.44
CA ASN A 18 3.03 9.44 -5.31
C ASN A 18 1.66 9.51 -6.00
N ALA A 19 1.40 10.56 -6.73
CA ALA A 19 0.26 10.68 -7.65
C ALA A 19 -1.16 10.44 -7.08
N SER A 20 -1.33 10.16 -5.82
CA SER A 20 -2.64 10.11 -5.19
C SER A 20 -3.03 11.51 -4.74
N ASN A 21 -3.40 12.34 -5.68
CA ASN A 21 -3.99 13.63 -5.37
C ASN A 21 -5.32 13.43 -4.67
N ALA A 22 -5.34 13.85 -3.45
CA ALA A 22 -6.53 13.84 -2.63
C ALA A 22 -7.30 15.17 -2.69
N ASP A 23 -7.03 16.01 -3.65
CA ASP A 23 -7.77 17.25 -3.91
C ASP A 23 -8.97 17.06 -4.84
N GLY A 24 -9.38 15.84 -5.06
CA GLY A 24 -10.50 15.50 -5.92
C GLY A 24 -11.84 15.99 -5.39
N ASP A 25 -12.70 16.38 -6.29
CA ASP A 25 -14.12 16.50 -5.99
C ASP A 25 -14.70 15.11 -5.79
N ALA A 26 -15.49 14.93 -4.75
CA ALA A 26 -16.31 13.73 -4.66
C ALA A 26 -17.30 13.75 -5.85
N ARG A 27 -17.15 12.81 -6.77
CA ARG A 27 -18.04 12.67 -7.92
C ARG A 27 -18.94 11.46 -7.71
N TYR A 28 -20.21 11.71 -7.78
CA TYR A 28 -21.23 10.67 -7.73
C TYR A 28 -21.61 10.30 -9.17
N ASP A 29 -20.68 9.62 -9.84
CA ASP A 29 -20.90 9.15 -11.19
C ASP A 29 -21.98 8.07 -11.22
N LYS A 30 -22.65 7.95 -12.37
CA LYS A 30 -23.63 6.88 -12.57
C LYS A 30 -22.92 5.53 -12.52
N LYS A 31 -23.59 4.58 -11.88
CA LYS A 31 -23.21 3.18 -11.95
C LYS A 31 -23.38 2.64 -13.37
N THR A 32 -22.83 1.47 -13.65
CA THR A 32 -22.96 0.80 -14.96
C THR A 32 -24.40 0.49 -15.35
N ASP A 33 -25.31 0.36 -14.37
CA ASP A 33 -26.74 0.18 -14.57
C ASP A 33 -27.51 1.50 -14.78
N GLY A 34 -26.79 2.63 -14.81
CA GLY A 34 -27.38 3.97 -14.98
C GLY A 34 -27.92 4.59 -13.71
N THR A 35 -28.00 3.86 -12.61
CA THR A 35 -28.40 4.40 -11.31
C THR A 35 -27.27 5.19 -10.67
N ARG A 36 -27.57 5.97 -9.63
CA ARG A 36 -26.57 6.67 -8.81
C ARG A 36 -26.52 6.08 -7.40
N ASN A 37 -25.38 6.17 -6.76
CA ASN A 37 -25.29 5.92 -5.35
C ASN A 37 -26.14 6.94 -4.59
N ILE A 38 -26.83 6.50 -3.54
CA ILE A 38 -27.53 7.40 -2.64
C ILE A 38 -26.49 8.29 -1.95
N LEU A 39 -26.70 9.59 -2.02
CA LEU A 39 -25.92 10.55 -1.26
C LEU A 39 -26.36 10.45 0.21
N ALA A 40 -25.52 9.89 1.05
CA ALA A 40 -25.72 9.81 2.50
C ALA A 40 -24.40 10.23 3.17
N GLU A 41 -24.21 11.52 3.28
CA GLU A 41 -23.02 12.12 3.82
C GLU A 41 -23.31 12.87 5.12
N THR A 42 -22.38 12.86 6.04
CA THR A 42 -22.43 13.69 7.25
C THR A 42 -21.29 14.68 7.20
N GLY A 43 -21.62 15.96 7.19
CA GLY A 43 -20.65 17.05 7.23
C GLY A 43 -20.43 17.53 8.68
N TYR A 44 -19.17 17.69 9.06
CA TYR A 44 -18.79 18.31 10.33
C TYR A 44 -18.10 19.63 10.04
N ILE A 45 -18.54 20.69 10.72
CA ILE A 45 -17.93 22.01 10.63
C ILE A 45 -17.44 22.38 12.02
N ALA A 46 -16.14 22.64 12.14
CA ALA A 46 -15.53 23.10 13.37
C ALA A 46 -14.97 24.51 13.16
N PHE A 47 -15.19 25.38 14.14
CA PHE A 47 -14.68 26.75 14.16
C PHE A 47 -13.86 26.96 15.42
N SER A 48 -12.64 27.47 15.29
CA SER A 48 -11.80 27.88 16.43
C SER A 48 -10.80 28.94 16.01
N HIS A 49 -10.33 29.68 16.98
CA HIS A 49 -9.18 30.60 16.81
C HIS A 49 -7.84 29.82 16.89
N THR A 50 -7.86 28.60 17.34
CA THR A 50 -6.67 27.74 17.48
C THR A 50 -6.69 26.66 16.38
N PRO A 51 -5.74 26.68 15.45
CA PRO A 51 -5.74 25.73 14.31
C PRO A 51 -5.85 24.26 14.73
N GLY A 52 -5.21 23.84 15.83
CA GLY A 52 -5.26 22.47 16.33
C GLY A 52 -6.65 21.99 16.75
N GLU A 53 -7.54 22.90 17.14
CA GLU A 53 -8.89 22.57 17.59
C GLU A 53 -9.88 22.38 16.45
N VAL A 54 -9.54 22.77 15.22
CA VAL A 54 -10.41 22.58 14.06
C VAL A 54 -10.24 21.21 13.41
N PHE A 55 -9.19 20.47 13.78
CA PHE A 55 -9.05 19.10 13.36
C PHE A 55 -10.10 18.24 14.08
N PRO A 56 -10.86 17.41 13.35
CA PRO A 56 -11.88 16.57 13.97
C PRO A 56 -11.24 15.61 14.97
N ASN A 57 -11.50 15.84 16.24
CA ASN A 57 -11.18 14.89 17.29
C ASN A 57 -12.29 13.82 17.33
N ILE A 58 -12.36 13.00 16.29
CA ILE A 58 -13.31 11.90 16.23
C ILE A 58 -12.78 10.80 17.12
N PRO A 59 -13.49 10.42 18.21
CA PRO A 59 -13.05 9.33 19.04
C PRO A 59 -13.18 8.02 18.27
N PHE A 60 -12.07 7.54 17.73
CA PHE A 60 -11.99 6.20 17.20
C PHE A 60 -11.76 5.22 18.33
N PRO A 61 -12.46 4.08 18.37
CA PRO A 61 -12.08 3.02 19.28
C PRO A 61 -10.63 2.64 19.04
N PRO A 62 -9.82 2.41 20.08
CA PRO A 62 -8.43 2.00 19.89
C PRO A 62 -8.35 0.77 18.99
N SER A 63 -7.44 0.77 18.02
CA SER A 63 -7.18 -0.42 17.23
C SER A 63 -6.80 -1.59 18.13
N ALA A 64 -7.38 -2.76 17.87
CA ALA A 64 -7.00 -3.99 18.57
C ALA A 64 -5.49 -4.30 18.46
N HIS A 65 -4.85 -3.80 17.44
CA HIS A 65 -3.41 -4.01 17.17
C HIS A 65 -2.51 -2.94 17.80
N ARG A 66 -3.08 -1.88 18.40
CA ARG A 66 -2.29 -0.77 18.95
C ARG A 66 -1.26 -1.22 20.00
N ALA A 67 -1.63 -2.16 20.85
CA ALA A 67 -0.74 -2.69 21.89
C ALA A 67 0.47 -3.43 21.29
N THR A 68 0.28 -4.10 20.18
CA THR A 68 1.33 -4.87 19.48
C THR A 68 2.19 -4.00 18.59
N LEU A 69 1.55 -3.12 17.80
CA LEU A 69 2.25 -2.34 16.76
C LEU A 69 2.77 -0.99 17.28
N GLY A 70 2.08 -0.39 18.26
CA GLY A 70 2.42 0.93 18.76
C GLY A 70 3.81 1.06 19.36
N PRO A 71 4.36 0.05 20.06
CA PRO A 71 5.72 0.08 20.59
C PRO A 71 6.83 -0.15 19.54
N LEU A 72 6.47 -0.56 18.30
CA LEU A 72 7.45 -0.96 17.31
C LEU A 72 8.05 0.24 16.59
N THR A 73 9.35 0.19 16.34
CA THR A 73 9.98 0.98 15.29
C THR A 73 9.81 0.25 13.96
N ILE A 74 9.22 0.90 12.98
CA ILE A 74 9.01 0.29 11.66
C ILE A 74 10.25 0.49 10.79
N LEU A 75 10.82 -0.61 10.33
CA LEU A 75 11.85 -0.65 9.30
C LEU A 75 11.17 -0.93 7.96
N ASP A 76 11.22 0.05 7.10
CA ASP A 76 10.78 -0.05 5.71
C ASP A 76 11.95 -0.58 4.86
N PHE A 77 11.90 -1.88 4.55
CA PHE A 77 13.05 -2.62 4.03
C PHE A 77 12.97 -2.75 2.50
N TRP A 78 13.89 -2.10 1.82
CA TRP A 78 13.95 -2.06 0.35
C TRP A 78 15.10 -2.88 -0.24
N GLY A 79 15.60 -3.87 0.48
CA GLY A 79 16.75 -4.68 0.07
C GLY A 79 18.07 -3.95 0.27
N ILE A 80 18.50 -3.88 1.52
CA ILE A 80 19.66 -3.06 1.94
C ILE A 80 20.98 -3.62 1.41
N THR A 81 21.05 -4.94 1.22
CA THR A 81 22.31 -5.64 0.95
C THR A 81 22.55 -5.97 -0.52
N GLY A 82 21.87 -5.26 -1.43
CA GLY A 82 22.08 -5.44 -2.87
C GLY A 82 21.40 -6.68 -3.47
N GLY A 83 20.32 -7.17 -2.84
CA GLY A 83 19.48 -8.22 -3.41
C GLY A 83 19.84 -9.64 -2.97
N SER A 84 19.98 -9.86 -1.64
CA SER A 84 20.12 -11.19 -1.06
C SER A 84 19.33 -11.29 0.23
N PHE A 85 18.33 -12.16 0.27
CA PHE A 85 17.56 -12.44 1.49
C PHE A 85 18.44 -12.97 2.63
N ALA A 86 19.48 -13.73 2.30
CA ALA A 86 20.43 -14.24 3.30
C ALA A 86 21.19 -13.11 3.98
N ASN A 87 21.77 -12.20 3.18
CA ASN A 87 22.48 -11.05 3.72
C ASN A 87 21.58 -10.13 4.54
N ASP A 88 20.32 -9.94 4.09
CA ASP A 88 19.35 -9.16 4.85
C ASP A 88 19.04 -9.82 6.20
N GLY A 89 19.00 -11.15 6.27
CA GLY A 89 18.91 -11.89 7.53
C GLY A 89 20.11 -11.64 8.47
N ASP A 90 21.32 -11.53 7.92
CA ASP A 90 22.51 -11.18 8.71
C ASP A 90 22.46 -9.75 9.24
N VAL A 91 21.89 -8.82 8.47
CA VAL A 91 21.64 -7.45 8.95
C VAL A 91 20.69 -7.47 10.15
N LEU A 92 19.61 -8.25 10.11
CA LEU A 92 18.67 -8.35 11.24
C LEU A 92 19.36 -8.88 12.50
N ARG A 93 20.19 -9.90 12.38
CA ARG A 93 20.99 -10.44 13.51
C ARG A 93 21.95 -9.39 14.05
N THR A 94 22.64 -8.67 13.17
CA THR A 94 23.55 -7.58 13.55
C THR A 94 22.81 -6.50 14.33
N LEU A 95 21.64 -6.08 13.90
CA LEU A 95 20.80 -5.13 14.64
C LEU A 95 20.46 -5.65 16.04
N LYS A 96 20.09 -6.93 16.14
CA LYS A 96 19.79 -7.57 17.42
C LYS A 96 20.99 -7.61 18.35
N ASP A 97 22.16 -7.96 17.83
CA ASP A 97 23.43 -8.01 18.60
C ASP A 97 23.83 -6.63 19.13
N HIS A 98 23.43 -5.56 18.45
CA HIS A 98 23.61 -4.18 18.90
C HIS A 98 22.48 -3.68 19.84
N GLY A 99 21.61 -4.55 20.28
CA GLY A 99 20.53 -4.22 21.23
C GLY A 99 19.34 -3.48 20.63
N VAL A 100 19.18 -3.54 19.31
CA VAL A 100 17.99 -2.96 18.66
C VAL A 100 16.85 -3.94 18.80
N ASP A 101 15.83 -3.52 19.57
CA ASP A 101 14.63 -4.30 19.88
C ASP A 101 13.36 -3.58 19.37
N HIS A 102 12.22 -4.25 19.48
CA HIS A 102 10.91 -3.70 19.13
C HIS A 102 10.82 -3.23 17.68
N ILE A 103 11.24 -4.08 16.76
CA ILE A 103 11.20 -3.81 15.32
C ILE A 103 10.00 -4.47 14.65
N GLY A 104 9.31 -3.72 13.82
CA GLY A 104 8.41 -4.23 12.79
C GLY A 104 9.00 -3.99 11.41
N ILE A 105 9.06 -5.03 10.59
CA ILE A 105 9.66 -4.98 9.25
C ILE A 105 8.55 -5.00 8.21
N ILE A 106 8.60 -4.08 7.25
CA ILE A 106 7.84 -4.13 6.01
C ILE A 106 8.84 -4.36 4.87
N TYR A 107 8.79 -5.53 4.26
CA TYR A 107 9.73 -5.91 3.20
C TYR A 107 9.12 -5.70 1.81
N HIS A 108 9.68 -4.80 0.99
CA HIS A 108 9.08 -4.32 -0.25
C HIS A 108 9.47 -5.09 -1.50
N THR A 109 10.72 -5.50 -1.64
CA THR A 109 11.27 -5.96 -2.94
C THR A 109 11.35 -7.47 -3.07
N TRP A 110 10.47 -8.18 -2.39
CA TRP A 110 10.49 -9.64 -2.29
C TRP A 110 9.91 -10.37 -3.50
N GLN A 111 9.04 -9.69 -4.28
CA GLN A 111 8.23 -10.28 -5.33
C GLN A 111 9.09 -10.89 -6.45
N ARG A 112 8.54 -11.90 -7.11
CA ARG A 112 9.18 -12.70 -8.15
C ARG A 112 9.93 -11.91 -9.21
N TYR A 113 9.35 -10.83 -9.67
CA TYR A 113 9.90 -10.00 -10.73
C TYR A 113 10.52 -8.70 -10.21
N GLY A 114 10.36 -8.40 -8.93
CA GLY A 114 10.72 -7.15 -8.28
C GLY A 114 9.52 -6.28 -7.95
N TYR A 115 9.79 -5.15 -7.31
CA TYR A 115 8.75 -4.23 -6.86
C TYR A 115 8.02 -3.60 -8.05
N ASP A 116 6.69 -3.62 -7.99
CA ASP A 116 5.79 -3.06 -9.02
C ASP A 116 6.08 -3.55 -10.46
N ILE A 117 6.45 -4.81 -10.59
CA ILE A 117 6.70 -5.44 -11.89
C ILE A 117 5.80 -6.67 -12.03
N LYS A 118 5.04 -6.72 -13.12
CA LYS A 118 4.16 -7.85 -13.48
C LYS A 118 3.16 -8.26 -12.38
N LEU A 119 2.66 -7.26 -11.62
CA LEU A 119 1.58 -7.53 -10.67
C LEU A 119 0.34 -8.05 -11.42
N PRO A 120 -0.42 -8.98 -10.81
CA PRO A 120 -0.33 -9.47 -9.43
C PRO A 120 0.51 -10.73 -9.24
N ASP A 121 1.38 -11.11 -10.17
CA ASP A 121 2.20 -12.33 -10.10
C ASP A 121 3.35 -12.19 -9.09
N HIS A 122 3.03 -12.11 -7.80
CA HIS A 122 3.98 -11.85 -6.72
C HIS A 122 4.89 -13.04 -6.42
N VAL A 123 4.32 -14.24 -6.39
CA VAL A 123 4.99 -15.47 -5.99
C VAL A 123 5.60 -16.23 -7.19
N PRO A 124 6.64 -17.01 -6.96
CA PRO A 124 7.44 -17.18 -5.74
C PRO A 124 8.27 -15.95 -5.38
N ALA A 125 8.94 -15.95 -4.22
CA ALA A 125 9.89 -14.91 -3.86
C ALA A 125 10.99 -14.79 -4.91
N ASN A 126 11.59 -13.59 -5.04
CA ASN A 126 12.53 -13.27 -6.09
C ASN A 126 13.67 -14.31 -6.20
N PRO A 127 13.75 -15.09 -7.29
CA PRO A 127 14.74 -16.16 -7.40
C PRO A 127 16.18 -15.64 -7.51
N LYS A 128 16.36 -14.39 -7.96
CA LYS A 128 17.68 -13.75 -7.99
C LYS A 128 18.20 -13.42 -6.59
N TRP A 129 17.31 -13.33 -5.60
CA TRP A 129 17.65 -13.02 -4.21
C TRP A 129 17.68 -14.27 -3.32
N GLY A 130 17.50 -15.44 -3.90
CA GLY A 130 17.56 -16.73 -3.23
C GLY A 130 16.24 -17.48 -3.19
N GLY A 131 15.16 -16.91 -3.74
CA GLY A 131 13.86 -17.56 -3.85
C GLY A 131 13.20 -17.83 -2.49
N ASP A 132 12.22 -18.74 -2.51
CA ASP A 132 11.38 -19.03 -1.35
C ASP A 132 12.14 -19.55 -0.13
N ASP A 133 13.17 -20.36 -0.32
CA ASP A 133 13.91 -20.95 0.80
C ASP A 133 14.71 -19.86 1.55
N ALA A 134 15.37 -18.96 0.82
CA ALA A 134 16.09 -17.86 1.42
C ALA A 134 15.12 -16.83 2.05
N MET A 135 13.93 -16.63 1.47
CA MET A 135 12.90 -15.79 2.07
C MET A 135 12.35 -16.40 3.36
N ARG A 136 12.11 -17.72 3.41
CA ARG A 136 11.71 -18.39 4.66
C ARG A 136 12.79 -18.26 5.73
N ALA A 137 14.08 -18.39 5.33
CA ALA A 137 15.20 -18.23 6.26
C ALA A 137 15.29 -16.78 6.80
N LEU A 138 15.02 -15.77 5.97
CA LEU A 138 14.93 -14.38 6.39
C LEU A 138 13.79 -14.17 7.39
N GLY A 139 12.59 -14.69 7.11
CA GLY A 139 11.46 -14.63 8.04
C GLY A 139 11.75 -15.34 9.37
N GLN A 140 12.48 -16.47 9.32
CA GLN A 140 12.92 -17.16 10.53
C GLN A 140 13.94 -16.33 11.31
N ALA A 141 14.90 -15.70 10.65
CA ALA A 141 15.87 -14.81 11.28
C ALA A 141 15.18 -13.63 11.98
N ALA A 142 14.18 -13.02 11.34
CA ALA A 142 13.39 -11.97 11.98
C ALA A 142 12.68 -12.46 13.24
N LYS A 143 12.06 -13.65 13.15
CA LYS A 143 11.39 -14.30 14.31
C LYS A 143 12.37 -14.59 15.45
N ASP A 144 13.56 -15.12 15.14
CA ASP A 144 14.59 -15.43 16.13
C ASP A 144 15.11 -14.17 16.84
N CYS A 145 15.15 -13.05 16.12
CA CYS A 145 15.45 -11.73 16.68
C CYS A 145 14.30 -11.13 17.51
N GLY A 146 13.12 -11.73 17.50
CA GLY A 146 11.93 -11.20 18.15
C GLY A 146 11.29 -10.03 17.39
N TYR A 147 11.53 -9.92 16.08
CA TYR A 147 10.99 -8.89 15.21
C TYR A 147 9.68 -9.34 14.57
N LEU A 148 8.75 -8.41 14.38
CA LEU A 148 7.58 -8.63 13.55
C LEU A 148 7.99 -8.49 12.08
N PHE A 149 7.66 -9.49 11.26
CA PHE A 149 7.99 -9.49 9.83
C PHE A 149 6.73 -9.48 8.98
N SER A 150 6.66 -8.56 8.03
CA SER A 150 5.59 -8.47 7.07
C SER A 150 6.12 -8.20 5.66
N LEU A 151 5.31 -8.56 4.67
CA LEU A 151 5.60 -8.31 3.26
C LEU A 151 4.70 -7.18 2.76
N HIS A 152 5.26 -6.31 1.92
CA HIS A 152 4.46 -5.33 1.18
C HIS A 152 3.78 -6.01 0.00
N GLU A 153 2.48 -5.79 -0.13
CA GLU A 153 1.65 -6.35 -1.18
C GLU A 153 0.87 -5.26 -1.90
N ASN A 154 0.62 -5.46 -3.19
CA ASN A 154 -0.22 -4.59 -4.00
C ASN A 154 -1.25 -5.43 -4.77
N TYR A 155 -2.51 -5.33 -4.38
CA TYR A 155 -3.65 -6.00 -5.02
C TYR A 155 -4.52 -5.04 -5.83
N VAL A 156 -4.04 -3.83 -6.07
CA VAL A 156 -4.77 -2.79 -6.81
C VAL A 156 -4.40 -2.81 -8.28
N ASP A 157 -3.12 -3.04 -8.58
CA ASP A 157 -2.55 -2.89 -9.91
C ASP A 157 -2.44 -4.20 -10.67
N MET A 158 -2.77 -4.18 -11.96
CA MET A 158 -2.50 -5.28 -12.88
C MET A 158 -1.73 -4.76 -14.11
N TYR A 159 -0.61 -5.38 -14.38
CA TYR A 159 0.25 -5.05 -15.53
C TYR A 159 -0.10 -5.89 -16.75
N PRO A 160 -0.18 -5.28 -17.95
CA PRO A 160 -0.50 -6.03 -19.18
C PRO A 160 0.51 -7.13 -19.56
N ASP A 161 1.73 -7.05 -19.06
CA ASP A 161 2.79 -8.04 -19.29
C ASP A 161 2.89 -9.09 -18.17
N ALA A 162 1.97 -9.07 -17.20
CA ALA A 162 1.87 -10.10 -16.18
C ALA A 162 1.36 -11.42 -16.78
N PRO A 163 1.92 -12.57 -16.42
CA PRO A 163 1.44 -13.87 -16.90
C PRO A 163 -0.05 -14.13 -16.62
N SER A 164 -0.56 -13.64 -15.49
CA SER A 164 -1.97 -13.75 -15.10
C SER A 164 -2.86 -12.63 -15.61
N TYR A 165 -2.39 -11.79 -16.53
CA TYR A 165 -3.17 -10.67 -17.05
C TYR A 165 -4.52 -11.12 -17.59
N ASP A 166 -5.58 -10.55 -17.03
CA ASP A 166 -6.96 -10.79 -17.46
C ASP A 166 -7.68 -9.45 -17.64
N GLU A 167 -7.92 -9.10 -18.89
CA GLU A 167 -8.59 -7.85 -19.24
C GLU A 167 -9.99 -7.73 -18.64
N SER A 168 -10.68 -8.86 -18.42
CA SER A 168 -12.00 -8.88 -17.80
C SER A 168 -11.97 -8.45 -16.33
N SER A 169 -10.80 -8.54 -15.69
CA SER A 169 -10.56 -8.12 -14.31
C SER A 169 -10.25 -6.62 -14.16
N ILE A 170 -10.05 -5.90 -15.27
CA ILE A 170 -9.72 -4.47 -15.23
C ILE A 170 -10.99 -3.63 -15.01
N ALA A 171 -10.91 -2.69 -14.08
CA ALA A 171 -11.93 -1.67 -13.88
C ALA A 171 -11.98 -0.71 -15.08
N LEU A 172 -13.17 -0.23 -15.41
CA LEU A 172 -13.40 0.71 -16.49
C LEU A 172 -13.84 2.06 -15.93
N LEU A 173 -13.42 3.11 -16.60
CA LEU A 173 -13.96 4.45 -16.43
C LEU A 173 -15.37 4.55 -17.03
N ALA A 174 -16.06 5.65 -16.73
CA ALA A 174 -17.41 5.90 -17.25
C ALA A 174 -17.50 5.96 -18.79
N ASP A 175 -16.40 6.29 -19.45
CA ASP A 175 -16.27 6.31 -20.92
C ASP A 175 -15.92 4.95 -21.53
N GLY A 176 -15.82 3.91 -20.70
CA GLY A 176 -15.49 2.55 -21.12
C GLY A 176 -13.98 2.26 -21.26
N LYS A 177 -13.13 3.24 -21.03
CA LYS A 177 -11.68 3.01 -21.05
C LYS A 177 -11.20 2.31 -19.79
N LYS A 178 -10.08 1.58 -19.90
CA LYS A 178 -9.40 0.98 -18.75
C LYS A 178 -9.02 2.05 -17.74
N PHE A 179 -9.28 1.80 -16.46
CA PHE A 179 -8.89 2.72 -15.41
C PHE A 179 -7.37 2.63 -15.18
N PRO A 180 -6.59 3.68 -15.52
CA PRO A 180 -5.15 3.66 -15.33
C PRO A 180 -4.81 3.72 -13.86
N ALA A 181 -3.83 2.92 -13.45
CA ALA A 181 -3.22 2.94 -12.13
C ALA A 181 -1.82 3.58 -12.22
N TRP A 182 -0.80 2.87 -11.76
CA TRP A 182 0.57 3.36 -11.77
C TRP A 182 1.23 3.18 -13.14
N TYR A 183 1.91 4.21 -13.62
CA TYR A 183 2.85 4.08 -14.74
C TYR A 183 4.25 3.80 -14.19
N ASN A 184 4.77 2.62 -14.46
CA ASN A 184 6.11 2.25 -14.01
C ASN A 184 7.17 2.84 -14.97
N PRO A 185 7.95 3.85 -14.54
CA PRO A 185 8.93 4.48 -15.42
C PRO A 185 10.12 3.58 -15.76
N GLY A 186 10.41 2.59 -14.89
CA GLY A 186 11.50 1.64 -15.09
C GLY A 186 11.22 0.65 -16.22
N THR A 187 10.01 0.12 -16.29
CA THR A 187 9.57 -0.80 -17.34
C THR A 187 8.86 -0.09 -18.51
N ARG A 188 8.43 1.16 -18.31
CA ARG A 188 7.60 1.96 -19.22
C ARG A 188 6.24 1.33 -19.52
N ILE A 189 5.68 0.61 -18.56
CA ILE A 189 4.40 -0.06 -18.68
C ILE A 189 3.37 0.63 -17.78
N GLN A 190 2.18 0.89 -18.35
CA GLN A 190 1.02 1.38 -17.62
C GLN A 190 0.29 0.21 -16.99
N SER A 191 0.12 0.19 -15.66
CA SER A 191 -0.78 -0.73 -14.97
C SER A 191 -2.22 -0.20 -14.95
N TYR A 192 -3.14 -1.07 -14.64
CA TYR A 192 -4.57 -0.75 -14.57
C TYR A 192 -5.17 -1.25 -13.27
N ILE A 193 -6.19 -0.55 -12.79
CA ILE A 193 -6.91 -0.91 -11.56
C ILE A 193 -7.66 -2.23 -11.73
N ILE A 194 -7.46 -3.15 -10.80
CA ILE A 194 -8.23 -4.40 -10.70
C ILE A 194 -9.61 -4.08 -10.12
N LYS A 195 -10.67 -4.69 -10.63
CA LYS A 195 -12.00 -4.67 -10.01
C LYS A 195 -11.91 -5.23 -8.60
N GLY A 196 -12.45 -4.52 -7.59
CA GLY A 196 -12.34 -4.94 -6.20
C GLY A 196 -12.84 -6.35 -5.90
N ASN A 197 -13.88 -6.80 -6.60
CA ASN A 197 -14.41 -8.18 -6.47
C ASN A 197 -13.55 -9.24 -7.19
N HIS A 198 -12.57 -8.82 -7.99
CA HIS A 198 -11.63 -9.72 -8.67
C HIS A 198 -10.27 -9.80 -7.97
N ALA A 199 -9.95 -8.87 -7.08
CA ALA A 199 -8.66 -8.81 -6.39
C ALA A 199 -8.34 -10.10 -5.59
N LEU A 200 -9.36 -10.80 -5.11
CA LEU A 200 -9.19 -12.06 -4.38
C LEU A 200 -8.89 -13.29 -5.26
N LYS A 201 -8.84 -13.12 -6.59
CA LYS A 201 -8.43 -14.20 -7.50
C LYS A 201 -6.91 -14.41 -7.50
N TYR A 202 -6.19 -13.40 -7.09
CA TYR A 202 -4.75 -13.26 -7.16
C TYR A 202 -4.15 -13.15 -5.76
#